data_9eb064fbc529efdd28c7eccbc17cdbc0
#
_entry.id   9eb064fbc529efdd28c7eccbc17cdbc0
#
_cell.length_a   1.000
_cell.length_b   1.000
_cell.length_c   1.000
_cell.angle_alpha   90.00
_cell.angle_beta   90.00
_cell.angle_gamma   90.00
#
_symmetry.space_group_name_H-M   'P 1'
#
loop_
_entity.id
_entity.type
_entity.pdbx_description
1 polymer ?
#
loop_
_entity_poly.entity_id
_entity_poly.type
_entity_poly.pdbx_seq_one_letter_code
_entity_poly.pdbx_strand_id
1 'polypeptide(L)'
;MKKPRFSALKRKSTGEKIFFIMNYAFMVIFMIIIIIPLLTVVATSFVSEAEILRRGVFILIPEKFDLGAYKLLWGSRANIIRAYKNTIFRVVVGTAVNLFVTITLAFGLSRKDLKGRKVITALIFFTMIFSGGMIPTYLTVKYVGLLNTRWAMILPMACNTWNMLIMRNFFYQIPKELEEAAYIDGAKTPTVLLKIFIPLSIPSIATIGLFYAVAHWNAWFDAVLYITDKKLLPMQNILRNIVASANSFDDLDSQTLADLEAAPPAQSTKSATIIISTLPILIVYPFIQKYFVKGVMVGSVKG
;
A
#
# COMPACT_ATOMS: atom_id res chain seq x y z
N MET A 1 16.88 19.01 14.01
CA MET A 1 15.94 19.80 13.19
C MET A 1 16.52 21.21 13.04
N LYS A 2 17.00 21.60 11.85
CA LYS A 2 17.46 22.98 11.58
C LYS A 2 16.21 23.84 11.35
N LYS A 3 16.05 24.92 12.13
CA LYS A 3 14.98 25.92 11.98
C LYS A 3 14.92 26.44 10.54
N PRO A 4 13.74 26.63 9.94
CA PRO A 4 13.60 27.20 8.60
C PRO A 4 14.20 28.62 8.60
N ARG A 5 15.17 28.85 7.74
CA ARG A 5 15.81 30.15 7.56
C ARG A 5 14.87 31.11 6.84
N PHE A 6 14.02 31.79 7.57
CA PHE A 6 13.26 32.97 7.08
C PHE A 6 14.19 34.12 6.58
N SER A 7 15.47 34.05 6.90
CA SER A 7 16.49 35.02 6.43
C SER A 7 16.81 34.89 4.93
N ALA A 8 16.45 33.78 4.27
CA ALA A 8 16.75 33.58 2.84
C ALA A 8 15.86 34.43 1.90
N LEU A 9 14.73 34.92 2.38
CA LEU A 9 13.79 35.75 1.59
C LEU A 9 14.30 37.19 1.36
N LYS A 10 15.17 37.70 2.21
CA LYS A 10 15.66 39.09 2.14
C LYS A 10 16.61 39.41 0.97
N ARG A 11 17.19 38.37 0.33
CA ARG A 11 18.17 38.52 -0.79
C ARG A 11 17.61 38.17 -2.18
N LYS A 12 16.30 37.93 -2.30
CA LYS A 12 15.70 37.47 -3.56
C LYS A 12 15.17 38.62 -4.41
N SER A 13 15.32 38.50 -5.75
CA SER A 13 14.71 39.40 -6.73
C SER A 13 13.19 39.47 -6.53
N THR A 14 12.57 40.59 -6.96
CA THR A 14 11.08 40.74 -6.89
C THR A 14 10.35 39.61 -7.59
N GLY A 15 10.83 39.18 -8.76
CA GLY A 15 10.26 38.04 -9.51
C GLY A 15 10.35 36.72 -8.75
N GLU A 16 11.48 36.48 -8.06
CA GLU A 16 11.61 35.27 -7.20
C GLU A 16 10.64 35.30 -6.01
N LYS A 17 10.43 36.47 -5.41
CA LYS A 17 9.46 36.60 -4.30
C LYS A 17 8.05 36.29 -4.76
N ILE A 18 7.63 36.84 -5.92
CA ILE A 18 6.31 36.57 -6.51
C ILE A 18 6.17 35.06 -6.80
N PHE A 19 7.17 34.44 -7.42
CA PHE A 19 7.17 32.99 -7.69
C PHE A 19 7.00 32.18 -6.41
N PHE A 20 7.72 32.51 -5.34
CA PHE A 20 7.57 31.77 -4.06
C PHE A 20 6.19 31.96 -3.44
N ILE A 21 5.64 33.17 -3.46
CA ILE A 21 4.28 33.44 -2.95
C ILE A 21 3.27 32.65 -3.73
N MET A 22 3.32 32.65 -5.06
CA MET A 22 2.42 31.87 -5.91
C MET A 22 2.55 30.37 -5.65
N ASN A 23 3.78 29.85 -5.51
CA ASN A 23 4.04 28.44 -5.22
C ASN A 23 3.46 28.04 -3.84
N TYR A 24 3.68 28.86 -2.82
CA TYR A 24 3.09 28.58 -1.49
C TYR A 24 1.55 28.67 -1.52
N ALA A 25 0.99 29.66 -2.19
CA ALA A 25 -0.45 29.78 -2.34
C ALA A 25 -1.04 28.55 -3.06
N PHE A 26 -0.41 28.13 -4.17
CA PHE A 26 -0.79 26.90 -4.86
C PHE A 26 -0.75 25.67 -3.96
N MET A 27 0.35 25.48 -3.21
CA MET A 27 0.49 24.35 -2.29
C MET A 27 -0.56 24.38 -1.17
N VAL A 28 -0.89 25.56 -0.64
CA VAL A 28 -1.94 25.70 0.40
C VAL A 28 -3.31 25.37 -0.17
N ILE A 29 -3.65 25.90 -1.35
CA ILE A 29 -4.92 25.58 -2.02
C ILE A 29 -5.03 24.08 -2.30
N PHE A 30 -3.95 23.48 -2.83
CA PHE A 30 -3.91 22.04 -3.11
C PHE A 30 -4.07 21.20 -1.84
N MET A 31 -3.45 21.61 -0.75
CA MET A 31 -3.60 20.96 0.57
C MET A 31 -5.04 21.05 1.07
N ILE A 32 -5.70 22.22 0.95
CA ILE A 32 -7.10 22.40 1.35
C ILE A 32 -8.01 21.48 0.54
N ILE A 33 -7.84 21.43 -0.79
CA ILE A 33 -8.63 20.56 -1.68
C ILE A 33 -8.52 19.07 -1.27
N ILE A 34 -7.34 18.61 -0.84
CA ILE A 34 -7.14 17.22 -0.40
C ILE A 34 -7.72 16.99 1.00
N ILE A 35 -7.56 17.95 1.92
CA ILE A 35 -7.95 17.77 3.33
C ILE A 35 -9.47 17.82 3.50
N ILE A 36 -10.20 18.68 2.75
CA ILE A 36 -11.65 18.81 2.89
C ILE A 36 -12.40 17.47 2.75
N PRO A 37 -12.20 16.66 1.69
CA PRO A 37 -12.87 15.36 1.58
C PRO A 37 -12.53 14.40 2.72
N LEU A 38 -11.29 14.42 3.22
CA LEU A 38 -10.89 13.58 4.34
C LEU A 38 -11.59 14.00 5.64
N LEU A 39 -11.66 15.32 5.89
CA LEU A 39 -12.40 15.85 7.05
C LEU A 39 -13.88 15.53 6.95
N THR A 40 -14.48 15.59 5.75
CA THR A 40 -15.88 15.21 5.54
C THR A 40 -16.11 13.74 5.93
N VAL A 41 -15.24 12.82 5.50
CA VAL A 41 -15.35 11.39 5.88
C VAL A 41 -15.22 11.23 7.40
N VAL A 42 -14.27 11.92 8.03
CA VAL A 42 -14.10 11.89 9.49
C VAL A 42 -15.34 12.44 10.19
N ALA A 43 -15.83 13.59 9.78
CA ALA A 43 -17.02 14.20 10.38
C ALA A 43 -18.26 13.32 10.20
N THR A 44 -18.53 12.84 8.97
CA THR A 44 -19.69 12.00 8.67
C THR A 44 -19.68 10.68 9.46
N SER A 45 -18.53 10.15 9.84
CA SER A 45 -18.46 8.95 10.68
C SER A 45 -19.00 9.13 12.10
N PHE A 46 -19.13 10.38 12.56
CA PHE A 46 -19.67 10.76 13.85
C PHE A 46 -21.05 11.44 13.76
N VAL A 47 -21.72 11.33 12.62
CA VAL A 47 -23.03 11.94 12.38
C VAL A 47 -24.12 10.88 12.36
N SER A 48 -25.30 11.19 12.92
CA SER A 48 -26.47 10.32 12.84
C SER A 48 -27.02 10.30 11.41
N GLU A 49 -27.65 9.19 11.03
CA GLU A 49 -28.26 9.08 9.70
C GLU A 49 -29.37 10.12 9.48
N ALA A 50 -30.14 10.45 10.53
CA ALA A 50 -31.17 11.50 10.49
C ALA A 50 -30.59 12.87 10.15
N GLU A 51 -29.39 13.20 10.63
CA GLU A 51 -28.71 14.45 10.31
C GLU A 51 -28.19 14.43 8.86
N ILE A 52 -27.68 13.28 8.37
CA ILE A 52 -27.22 13.11 6.98
C ILE A 52 -28.39 13.30 6.01
N LEU A 53 -29.55 12.70 6.29
CA LEU A 53 -30.73 12.83 5.47
C LEU A 53 -31.23 14.27 5.38
N ARG A 54 -31.09 15.04 6.48
CA ARG A 54 -31.52 16.44 6.54
C ARG A 54 -30.55 17.41 5.88
N ARG A 55 -29.23 17.24 6.09
CA ARG A 55 -28.16 18.18 5.69
C ARG A 55 -27.39 17.74 4.45
N GLY A 56 -27.61 16.51 3.99
CA GLY A 56 -26.81 15.89 2.94
C GLY A 56 -25.50 15.30 3.46
N VAL A 57 -24.75 14.71 2.55
CA VAL A 57 -23.53 13.95 2.85
C VAL A 57 -22.32 14.85 3.17
N PHE A 58 -22.36 16.12 2.72
CA PHE A 58 -21.23 17.04 2.87
C PHE A 58 -21.29 17.79 4.20
N ILE A 59 -20.87 17.10 5.28
CA ILE A 59 -20.87 17.65 6.65
C ILE A 59 -19.41 17.73 7.13
N LEU A 60 -18.95 18.94 7.47
CA LEU A 60 -17.62 19.17 8.05
C LEU A 60 -17.65 19.22 9.57
N ILE A 61 -18.76 19.65 10.15
CA ILE A 61 -18.93 19.79 11.60
C ILE A 61 -20.27 19.15 11.97
N PRO A 62 -20.29 18.05 12.76
CA PRO A 62 -21.49 17.43 13.29
C PRO A 62 -22.25 18.39 14.23
N GLU A 63 -23.58 18.42 14.17
CA GLU A 63 -24.41 19.12 15.17
C GLU A 63 -24.36 18.39 16.51
N LYS A 64 -24.40 17.05 16.46
CA LYS A 64 -24.25 16.19 17.60
C LYS A 64 -23.33 15.01 17.26
N PHE A 65 -22.42 14.70 18.19
CA PHE A 65 -21.57 13.52 18.01
C PHE A 65 -22.39 12.24 18.26
N ASP A 66 -22.50 11.42 17.23
CA ASP A 66 -23.13 10.10 17.29
C ASP A 66 -22.10 9.00 17.05
N LEU A 67 -22.06 8.03 17.95
CA LEU A 67 -21.21 6.83 17.83
C LEU A 67 -21.99 5.60 17.36
N GLY A 68 -23.21 5.77 16.85
CA GLY A 68 -24.07 4.66 16.38
C GLY A 68 -23.38 3.77 15.37
N ALA A 69 -22.73 4.36 14.36
CA ALA A 69 -21.97 3.63 13.36
C ALA A 69 -20.84 2.77 13.97
N TYR A 70 -20.09 3.32 14.92
CA TYR A 70 -19.01 2.59 15.59
C TYR A 70 -19.55 1.48 16.51
N LYS A 71 -20.70 1.70 17.19
CA LYS A 71 -21.36 0.67 18.01
C LYS A 71 -21.84 -0.49 17.15
N LEU A 72 -22.41 -0.21 15.98
CA LEU A 72 -22.84 -1.23 15.00
C LEU A 72 -21.64 -2.05 14.51
N LEU A 73 -20.56 -1.40 14.14
CA LEU A 73 -19.32 -2.08 13.75
C LEU A 73 -18.70 -2.88 14.90
N TRP A 74 -18.81 -2.39 16.13
CA TRP A 74 -18.38 -3.10 17.34
C TRP A 74 -19.21 -4.36 17.59
N GLY A 75 -20.50 -4.36 17.25
CA GLY A 75 -21.33 -5.56 17.24
C GLY A 75 -20.77 -6.66 16.32
N SER A 76 -20.17 -6.27 15.19
CA SER A 76 -19.49 -7.16 14.23
C SER A 76 -17.99 -7.34 14.52
N ARG A 77 -17.51 -6.97 15.71
CA ARG A 77 -16.07 -6.95 16.08
C ARG A 77 -15.30 -8.23 15.77
N ALA A 78 -15.93 -9.39 15.93
CA ALA A 78 -15.28 -10.68 15.64
C ALA A 78 -14.88 -10.80 14.18
N ASN A 79 -15.69 -10.32 13.25
CA ASN A 79 -15.41 -10.33 11.81
C ASN A 79 -14.33 -9.29 11.47
N ILE A 80 -14.39 -8.09 12.05
CA ILE A 80 -13.41 -7.02 11.86
C ILE A 80 -12.04 -7.46 12.38
N ILE A 81 -11.96 -8.00 13.59
CA ILE A 81 -10.70 -8.49 14.18
C ILE A 81 -10.11 -9.62 13.33
N ARG A 82 -10.96 -10.52 12.83
CA ARG A 82 -10.51 -11.60 11.94
C ARG A 82 -9.94 -11.06 10.64
N ALA A 83 -10.63 -10.10 10.01
CA ALA A 83 -10.17 -9.45 8.79
C ALA A 83 -8.85 -8.71 8.99
N TYR A 84 -8.67 -8.02 10.11
CA TYR A 84 -7.38 -7.43 10.47
C TYR A 84 -6.27 -8.48 10.63
N LYS A 85 -6.54 -9.58 11.32
CA LYS A 85 -5.58 -10.69 11.44
C LYS A 85 -5.17 -11.22 10.06
N ASN A 86 -6.12 -11.37 9.13
CA ASN A 86 -5.82 -11.79 7.76
C ASN A 86 -5.00 -10.74 7.01
N THR A 87 -5.34 -9.45 7.14
CA THR A 87 -4.58 -8.36 6.53
C THR A 87 -3.15 -8.28 7.09
N ILE A 88 -2.99 -8.32 8.42
CA ILE A 88 -1.67 -8.27 9.06
C ILE A 88 -0.83 -9.49 8.65
N PHE A 89 -1.42 -10.70 8.67
CA PHE A 89 -0.75 -11.90 8.19
C PHE A 89 -0.27 -11.72 6.75
N ARG A 90 -1.15 -11.25 5.86
CA ARG A 90 -0.84 -11.01 4.45
C ARG A 90 0.28 -9.97 4.29
N VAL A 91 0.22 -8.86 5.02
CA VAL A 91 1.24 -7.80 4.97
C VAL A 91 2.59 -8.33 5.47
N VAL A 92 2.63 -8.97 6.63
CA VAL A 92 3.90 -9.41 7.22
C VAL A 92 4.50 -10.57 6.43
N VAL A 93 3.74 -11.65 6.24
CA VAL A 93 4.24 -12.85 5.55
C VAL A 93 4.43 -12.58 4.07
N GLY A 94 3.49 -11.89 3.42
CA GLY A 94 3.61 -11.51 2.01
C GLY A 94 4.83 -10.64 1.75
N THR A 95 5.05 -9.60 2.54
CA THR A 95 6.24 -8.74 2.41
C THR A 95 7.54 -9.52 2.63
N ALA A 96 7.58 -10.42 3.62
CA ALA A 96 8.76 -11.25 3.86
C ALA A 96 9.07 -12.18 2.66
N VAL A 97 8.06 -12.84 2.11
CA VAL A 97 8.19 -13.69 0.90
C VAL A 97 8.63 -12.85 -0.30
N ASN A 98 7.98 -11.71 -0.53
CA ASN A 98 8.33 -10.83 -1.63
C ASN A 98 9.78 -10.31 -1.53
N LEU A 99 10.22 -9.89 -0.35
CA LEU A 99 11.60 -9.44 -0.12
C LEU A 99 12.59 -10.58 -0.32
N PHE A 100 12.30 -11.76 0.20
CA PHE A 100 13.16 -12.93 0.03
C PHE A 100 13.37 -13.24 -1.47
N VAL A 101 12.29 -13.35 -2.24
CA VAL A 101 12.35 -13.63 -3.68
C VAL A 101 13.04 -12.48 -4.44
N THR A 102 12.69 -11.24 -4.11
CA THR A 102 13.26 -10.06 -4.78
C THR A 102 14.76 -9.93 -4.52
N ILE A 103 15.20 -10.09 -3.28
CA ILE A 103 16.62 -9.97 -2.88
C ILE A 103 17.45 -11.07 -3.56
N THR A 104 16.98 -12.32 -3.50
CA THR A 104 17.72 -13.46 -4.10
C THR A 104 17.82 -13.34 -5.61
N LEU A 105 16.72 -12.99 -6.29
CA LEU A 105 16.74 -12.76 -7.74
C LEU A 105 17.60 -11.55 -8.13
N ALA A 106 17.45 -10.43 -7.43
CA ALA A 106 18.23 -9.22 -7.69
C ALA A 106 19.73 -9.45 -7.48
N PHE A 107 20.10 -10.21 -6.43
CA PHE A 107 21.49 -10.57 -6.18
C PHE A 107 22.06 -11.43 -7.30
N GLY A 108 21.37 -12.52 -7.69
CA GLY A 108 21.82 -13.36 -8.80
C GLY A 108 21.99 -12.57 -10.10
N LEU A 109 21.02 -11.71 -10.44
CA LEU A 109 21.04 -10.90 -11.65
C LEU A 109 21.98 -9.67 -11.57
N SER A 110 22.46 -9.29 -10.39
CA SER A 110 23.49 -8.27 -10.26
C SER A 110 24.88 -8.78 -10.64
N ARG A 111 25.09 -10.10 -10.61
CA ARG A 111 26.36 -10.73 -10.92
C ARG A 111 26.70 -10.63 -12.42
N LYS A 112 27.87 -10.09 -12.76
CA LYS A 112 28.30 -9.95 -14.16
C LYS A 112 28.72 -11.28 -14.78
N ASP A 113 29.17 -12.22 -13.95
CA ASP A 113 29.65 -13.57 -14.28
C ASP A 113 28.53 -14.58 -14.47
N LEU A 114 27.28 -14.24 -14.13
CA LEU A 114 26.14 -15.16 -14.31
C LEU A 114 25.92 -15.48 -15.79
N LYS A 115 26.14 -16.76 -16.15
CA LYS A 115 25.86 -17.26 -17.49
C LYS A 115 24.37 -17.13 -17.83
N GLY A 116 24.06 -16.62 -19.02
CA GLY A 116 22.66 -16.43 -19.45
C GLY A 116 21.95 -15.20 -18.86
N ARG A 117 22.63 -14.36 -18.06
CA ARG A 117 22.06 -13.19 -17.41
C ARG A 117 21.21 -12.30 -18.33
N LYS A 118 21.70 -12.04 -19.56
CA LYS A 118 20.98 -11.20 -20.53
C LYS A 118 19.63 -11.81 -20.90
N VAL A 119 19.59 -13.11 -21.16
CA VAL A 119 18.36 -13.83 -21.52
C VAL A 119 17.39 -13.86 -20.35
N ILE A 120 17.87 -14.22 -19.16
CA ILE A 120 17.03 -14.26 -17.95
C ILE A 120 16.45 -12.86 -17.65
N THR A 121 17.28 -11.81 -17.75
CA THR A 121 16.81 -10.43 -17.55
C THR A 121 15.76 -10.03 -18.59
N ALA A 122 15.96 -10.41 -19.87
CA ALA A 122 15.01 -10.12 -20.93
C ALA A 122 13.68 -10.85 -20.72
N LEU A 123 13.70 -12.13 -20.29
CA LEU A 123 12.50 -12.88 -19.95
C LEU A 123 11.73 -12.26 -18.79
N ILE A 124 12.43 -11.86 -17.72
CA ILE A 124 11.79 -11.19 -16.59
C ILE A 124 11.21 -9.83 -17.01
N PHE A 125 11.93 -9.06 -17.82
CA PHE A 125 11.43 -7.80 -18.37
C PHE A 125 10.22 -8.02 -19.29
N PHE A 126 10.23 -9.09 -20.08
CA PHE A 126 9.08 -9.48 -20.91
C PHE A 126 7.83 -9.70 -20.06
N THR A 127 7.91 -10.36 -18.90
CA THR A 127 6.76 -10.56 -18.00
C THR A 127 6.20 -9.26 -17.42
N MET A 128 6.96 -8.18 -17.43
CA MET A 128 6.48 -6.86 -17.01
C MET A 128 5.56 -6.21 -18.05
N ILE A 129 5.84 -6.47 -19.33
CA ILE A 129 5.10 -5.89 -20.46
C ILE A 129 3.94 -6.79 -20.88
N PHE A 130 4.18 -8.11 -20.90
CA PHE A 130 3.22 -9.11 -21.34
C PHE A 130 2.69 -9.90 -20.14
N SER A 131 1.41 -9.74 -19.85
CA SER A 131 0.68 -10.52 -18.84
C SER A 131 -0.20 -11.54 -19.52
N GLY A 132 -0.26 -12.75 -18.97
CA GLY A 132 -1.20 -13.79 -19.41
C GLY A 132 -2.67 -13.41 -19.17
N GLY A 133 -2.93 -12.40 -18.36
CA GLY A 133 -4.26 -11.95 -18.02
C GLY A 133 -4.85 -12.66 -16.79
N MET A 134 -6.05 -12.24 -16.42
CA MET A 134 -6.73 -12.70 -15.21
C MET A 134 -7.12 -14.19 -15.27
N ILE A 135 -7.67 -14.64 -16.40
CA ILE A 135 -8.18 -16.01 -16.54
C ILE A 135 -7.04 -17.05 -16.46
N PRO A 136 -5.95 -16.96 -17.24
CA PRO A 136 -4.82 -17.86 -17.09
C PRO A 136 -4.21 -17.87 -15.70
N THR A 137 -4.11 -16.71 -15.05
CA THR A 137 -3.60 -16.61 -13.67
C THR A 137 -4.51 -17.34 -12.69
N TYR A 138 -5.83 -17.14 -12.80
CA TYR A 138 -6.82 -17.86 -11.98
C TYR A 138 -6.71 -19.38 -12.18
N LEU A 139 -6.64 -19.85 -13.43
CA LEU A 139 -6.52 -21.27 -13.73
C LEU A 139 -5.24 -21.86 -13.17
N THR A 140 -4.14 -21.13 -13.22
CA THR A 140 -2.85 -21.55 -12.61
C THR A 140 -2.98 -21.68 -11.10
N VAL A 141 -3.56 -20.68 -10.42
CA VAL A 141 -3.81 -20.71 -8.97
C VAL A 141 -4.70 -21.88 -8.59
N LYS A 142 -5.74 -22.16 -9.40
CA LYS A 142 -6.63 -23.31 -9.23
C LYS A 142 -5.90 -24.64 -9.43
N TYR A 143 -5.10 -24.76 -10.49
CA TYR A 143 -4.37 -25.98 -10.83
C TYR A 143 -3.35 -26.36 -9.74
N VAL A 144 -2.67 -25.37 -9.15
CA VAL A 144 -1.72 -25.57 -8.05
C VAL A 144 -2.42 -25.83 -6.70
N GLY A 145 -3.77 -25.78 -6.65
CA GLY A 145 -4.53 -26.08 -5.44
C GLY A 145 -4.52 -24.98 -4.39
N LEU A 146 -4.22 -23.73 -4.77
CA LEU A 146 -4.11 -22.61 -3.85
C LEU A 146 -5.44 -21.90 -3.57
N LEU A 147 -6.51 -22.18 -4.34
CA LEU A 147 -7.80 -21.52 -4.14
C LEU A 147 -8.29 -21.70 -2.69
N ASN A 148 -8.91 -20.64 -2.19
CA ASN A 148 -9.45 -20.57 -0.83
C ASN A 148 -8.41 -20.76 0.27
N THR A 149 -7.17 -20.33 0.00
CA THR A 149 -6.08 -20.30 0.99
C THR A 149 -5.46 -18.90 1.08
N ARG A 150 -4.80 -18.58 2.21
CA ARG A 150 -4.06 -17.33 2.35
C ARG A 150 -2.91 -17.20 1.36
N TRP A 151 -2.35 -18.31 0.90
CA TRP A 151 -1.24 -18.36 -0.06
C TRP A 151 -1.65 -17.91 -1.47
N ALA A 152 -2.94 -18.07 -1.83
CA ALA A 152 -3.46 -17.55 -3.10
C ALA A 152 -3.33 -16.03 -3.23
N MET A 153 -3.33 -15.31 -2.10
CA MET A 153 -3.16 -13.85 -2.05
C MET A 153 -1.69 -13.39 -1.97
N ILE A 154 -0.74 -14.32 -1.84
CA ILE A 154 0.69 -13.99 -1.64
C ILE A 154 1.53 -14.51 -2.80
N LEU A 155 1.44 -15.79 -3.14
CA LEU A 155 2.35 -16.44 -4.08
C LEU A 155 2.25 -15.95 -5.53
N PRO A 156 1.05 -15.65 -6.10
CA PRO A 156 0.96 -15.14 -7.47
C PRO A 156 1.68 -13.80 -7.65
N MET A 157 1.84 -13.04 -6.57
CA MET A 157 2.50 -11.72 -6.55
C MET A 157 3.84 -11.76 -5.80
N ALA A 158 4.48 -12.95 -5.70
CA ALA A 158 5.70 -13.14 -4.90
C ALA A 158 6.88 -12.29 -5.39
N CYS A 159 6.93 -11.93 -6.66
CA CYS A 159 7.95 -11.04 -7.20
C CYS A 159 7.31 -9.95 -8.07
N ASN A 160 7.62 -8.70 -7.75
CA ASN A 160 7.34 -7.58 -8.62
C ASN A 160 8.61 -7.22 -9.40
N THR A 161 8.55 -7.31 -10.74
CA THR A 161 9.72 -7.09 -11.63
C THR A 161 10.31 -5.69 -11.44
N TRP A 162 9.48 -4.66 -11.27
CA TRP A 162 9.95 -3.29 -11.03
C TRP A 162 10.78 -3.18 -9.75
N ASN A 163 10.26 -3.69 -8.64
CA ASN A 163 10.96 -3.71 -7.36
C ASN A 163 12.27 -4.51 -7.43
N MET A 164 12.26 -5.62 -8.15
CA MET A 164 13.45 -6.46 -8.36
C MET A 164 14.52 -5.71 -9.17
N LEU A 165 14.15 -4.99 -10.23
CA LEU A 165 15.09 -4.19 -11.02
C LEU A 165 15.69 -3.04 -10.22
N ILE A 166 14.89 -2.37 -9.37
CA ILE A 166 15.39 -1.35 -8.45
C ILE A 166 16.42 -1.97 -7.50
N MET A 167 16.10 -3.08 -6.85
CA MET A 167 17.01 -3.78 -5.92
C MET A 167 18.30 -4.20 -6.63
N ARG A 168 18.19 -4.75 -7.83
CA ARG A 168 19.36 -5.12 -8.65
C ARG A 168 20.27 -3.92 -8.92
N ASN A 169 19.69 -2.76 -9.23
CA ASN A 169 20.47 -1.55 -9.49
C ASN A 169 21.22 -1.06 -8.24
N PHE A 170 20.63 -1.21 -7.04
CA PHE A 170 21.32 -0.95 -5.78
C PHE A 170 22.50 -1.91 -5.58
N PHE A 171 22.31 -3.19 -5.82
CA PHE A 171 23.38 -4.17 -5.72
C PHE A 171 24.53 -3.90 -6.70
N TYR A 172 24.25 -3.36 -7.89
CA TYR A 172 25.29 -2.94 -8.83
C TYR A 172 26.18 -1.78 -8.33
N GLN A 173 25.70 -0.98 -7.39
CA GLN A 173 26.44 0.15 -6.85
C GLN A 173 27.42 -0.27 -5.75
N ILE A 174 27.32 -1.50 -5.24
CA ILE A 174 28.23 -2.02 -4.23
C ILE A 174 29.60 -2.29 -4.92
N PRO A 175 30.70 -1.75 -4.37
CA PRO A 175 32.04 -1.96 -4.90
C PRO A 175 32.37 -3.46 -4.95
N LYS A 176 32.95 -3.91 -6.09
CA LYS A 176 33.32 -5.31 -6.28
C LYS A 176 34.44 -5.76 -5.36
N GLU A 177 35.30 -4.85 -4.97
CA GLU A 177 36.43 -5.07 -4.09
C GLU A 177 36.02 -5.67 -2.75
N LEU A 178 34.82 -5.28 -2.24
CA LEU A 178 34.25 -5.86 -1.01
C LEU A 178 33.86 -7.32 -1.20
N GLU A 179 33.38 -7.67 -2.36
CA GLU A 179 33.00 -9.04 -2.70
C GLU A 179 34.24 -9.91 -2.92
N GLU A 180 35.22 -9.40 -3.66
CA GLU A 180 36.48 -10.09 -3.96
C GLU A 180 37.29 -10.35 -2.68
N ALA A 181 37.38 -9.36 -1.78
CA ALA A 181 38.02 -9.53 -0.48
C ALA A 181 37.35 -10.65 0.35
N ALA A 182 36.00 -10.68 0.38
CA ALA A 182 35.29 -11.72 1.10
C ALA A 182 35.53 -13.13 0.52
N TYR A 183 35.67 -13.27 -0.80
CA TYR A 183 36.02 -14.57 -1.40
C TYR A 183 37.46 -14.99 -1.09
N ILE A 184 38.39 -14.04 -1.03
CA ILE A 184 39.77 -14.30 -0.60
C ILE A 184 39.78 -14.81 0.86
N ASP A 185 38.92 -14.25 1.71
CA ASP A 185 38.72 -14.68 3.10
C ASP A 185 37.91 -16.01 3.20
N GLY A 186 37.61 -16.67 2.10
CA GLY A 186 36.92 -17.97 2.07
C GLY A 186 35.40 -17.90 2.24
N ALA A 187 34.78 -16.72 2.13
CA ALA A 187 33.34 -16.58 2.21
C ALA A 187 32.63 -17.25 1.02
N LYS A 188 31.54 -17.97 1.31
CA LYS A 188 30.65 -18.53 0.29
C LYS A 188 29.63 -17.49 -0.17
N THR A 189 29.09 -17.64 -1.38
CA THR A 189 28.09 -16.73 -1.98
C THR A 189 26.93 -16.35 -1.04
N PRO A 190 26.29 -17.27 -0.27
CA PRO A 190 25.26 -16.89 0.70
C PRO A 190 25.78 -15.98 1.80
N THR A 191 27.04 -16.19 2.25
CA THR A 191 27.67 -15.34 3.28
C THR A 191 27.90 -13.92 2.75
N VAL A 192 28.36 -13.80 1.50
CA VAL A 192 28.53 -12.49 0.83
C VAL A 192 27.18 -11.76 0.76
N LEU A 193 26.11 -12.45 0.34
CA LEU A 193 24.76 -11.85 0.33
C LEU A 193 24.34 -11.37 1.72
N LEU A 194 24.43 -12.23 2.74
CA LEU A 194 23.89 -11.96 4.06
C LEU A 194 24.74 -10.95 4.87
N LYS A 195 26.08 -11.00 4.73
CA LYS A 195 27.00 -10.18 5.54
C LYS A 195 27.47 -8.91 4.86
N ILE A 196 27.37 -8.79 3.52
CA ILE A 196 27.83 -7.63 2.77
C ILE A 196 26.67 -6.94 2.06
N PHE A 197 25.98 -7.63 1.14
CA PHE A 197 24.97 -7.00 0.29
C PHE A 197 23.75 -6.54 1.09
N ILE A 198 23.18 -7.38 1.94
CA ILE A 198 22.00 -7.03 2.75
C ILE A 198 22.30 -5.86 3.70
N PRO A 199 23.37 -5.86 4.52
CA PRO A 199 23.64 -4.73 5.42
C PRO A 199 23.89 -3.41 4.71
N LEU A 200 24.60 -3.41 3.58
CA LEU A 200 24.84 -2.19 2.78
C LEU A 200 23.59 -1.70 2.08
N SER A 201 22.59 -2.54 1.85
CA SER A 201 21.36 -2.22 1.14
C SER A 201 20.13 -2.06 2.05
N ILE A 202 20.29 -2.01 3.37
CA ILE A 202 19.18 -1.85 4.33
C ILE A 202 18.22 -0.71 3.94
N PRO A 203 18.67 0.50 3.54
CA PRO A 203 17.74 1.57 3.15
C PRO A 203 16.88 1.20 1.94
N SER A 204 17.44 0.50 0.95
CA SER A 204 16.73 0.06 -0.26
C SER A 204 15.77 -1.07 0.05
N ILE A 205 16.20 -2.04 0.87
CA ILE A 205 15.38 -3.16 1.33
C ILE A 205 14.17 -2.62 2.10
N ALA A 206 14.37 -1.66 3.00
CA ALA A 206 13.30 -1.03 3.75
C ALA A 206 12.30 -0.31 2.84
N THR A 207 12.78 0.39 1.80
CA THR A 207 11.94 1.11 0.84
C THR A 207 11.11 0.12 0.01
N ILE A 208 11.72 -0.93 -0.52
CA ILE A 208 11.04 -1.96 -1.32
C ILE A 208 10.08 -2.77 -0.44
N GLY A 209 10.48 -3.08 0.79
CA GLY A 209 9.61 -3.71 1.77
C GLY A 209 8.35 -2.88 2.06
N LEU A 210 8.50 -1.55 2.14
CA LEU A 210 7.36 -0.66 2.26
C LEU A 210 6.43 -0.72 1.04
N PHE A 211 6.98 -0.73 -0.19
CA PHE A 211 6.15 -0.85 -1.38
C PHE A 211 5.32 -2.14 -1.37
N TYR A 212 5.93 -3.26 -1.00
CA TYR A 212 5.20 -4.52 -0.85
C TYR A 212 4.18 -4.48 0.28
N ALA A 213 4.53 -3.94 1.44
CA ALA A 213 3.62 -3.85 2.59
C ALA A 213 2.37 -3.02 2.26
N VAL A 214 2.55 -1.86 1.60
CA VAL A 214 1.45 -0.99 1.17
C VAL A 214 0.61 -1.67 0.08
N ALA A 215 1.24 -2.37 -0.87
CA ALA A 215 0.53 -3.13 -1.89
C ALA A 215 -0.35 -4.23 -1.26
N HIS A 216 0.19 -5.01 -0.33
CA HIS A 216 -0.57 -6.04 0.39
C HIS A 216 -1.69 -5.47 1.26
N TRP A 217 -1.45 -4.31 1.91
CA TRP A 217 -2.48 -3.64 2.72
C TRP A 217 -3.69 -3.22 1.89
N ASN A 218 -3.45 -2.65 0.70
CA ASN A 218 -4.50 -2.10 -0.16
C ASN A 218 -5.14 -3.14 -1.09
N ALA A 219 -4.56 -4.33 -1.23
CA ALA A 219 -5.04 -5.33 -2.17
C ALA A 219 -6.34 -5.98 -1.67
N TRP A 220 -7.32 -6.07 -2.57
CA TRP A 220 -8.63 -6.65 -2.32
C TRP A 220 -9.11 -7.55 -3.46
N PHE A 221 -8.67 -7.26 -4.70
CA PHE A 221 -9.21 -7.90 -5.90
C PHE A 221 -8.84 -9.38 -6.01
N ASP A 222 -7.63 -9.74 -5.64
CA ASP A 222 -7.16 -11.13 -5.59
C ASP A 222 -7.95 -11.96 -4.56
N ALA A 223 -8.34 -11.37 -3.43
CA ALA A 223 -9.20 -12.06 -2.48
C ALA A 223 -10.61 -12.28 -3.04
N VAL A 224 -11.14 -11.34 -3.86
CA VAL A 224 -12.42 -11.56 -4.58
C VAL A 224 -12.31 -12.71 -5.56
N LEU A 225 -11.18 -12.86 -6.24
CA LEU A 225 -10.97 -13.92 -7.24
C LEU A 225 -10.74 -15.29 -6.60
N TYR A 226 -9.94 -15.36 -5.53
CA TYR A 226 -9.40 -16.64 -5.05
C TYR A 226 -10.02 -17.14 -3.75
N ILE A 227 -10.76 -16.31 -3.00
CA ILE A 227 -11.26 -16.62 -1.66
C ILE A 227 -12.78 -16.68 -1.65
N THR A 228 -13.32 -17.85 -1.32
CA THR A 228 -14.76 -18.09 -1.12
C THR A 228 -15.14 -18.11 0.36
N ASP A 229 -14.23 -18.52 1.26
CA ASP A 229 -14.46 -18.51 2.70
C ASP A 229 -14.37 -17.10 3.27
N LYS A 230 -15.51 -16.56 3.69
CA LYS A 230 -15.59 -15.22 4.32
C LYS A 230 -14.66 -15.07 5.53
N LYS A 231 -14.24 -16.17 6.17
CA LYS A 231 -13.31 -16.13 7.31
C LYS A 231 -11.88 -15.75 6.92
N LEU A 232 -11.50 -15.89 5.65
CA LEU A 232 -10.16 -15.57 5.14
C LEU A 232 -10.06 -14.18 4.53
N LEU A 233 -11.17 -13.44 4.39
CA LEU A 233 -11.20 -12.14 3.75
C LEU A 233 -10.38 -11.10 4.53
N PRO A 234 -9.55 -10.30 3.84
CA PRO A 234 -8.87 -9.13 4.39
C PRO A 234 -9.82 -7.95 4.68
N MET A 235 -9.36 -6.97 5.45
CA MET A 235 -10.14 -5.80 5.84
C MET A 235 -10.62 -4.96 4.63
N GLN A 236 -9.81 -4.85 3.59
CA GLN A 236 -10.18 -4.11 2.38
C GLN A 236 -11.38 -4.73 1.65
N ASN A 237 -11.56 -6.05 1.74
CA ASN A 237 -12.74 -6.71 1.17
C ASN A 237 -14.01 -6.42 1.98
N ILE A 238 -13.91 -6.33 3.31
CA ILE A 238 -15.03 -5.92 4.16
C ILE A 238 -15.43 -4.48 3.83
N LEU A 239 -14.46 -3.57 3.75
CA LEU A 239 -14.70 -2.19 3.37
C LEU A 239 -15.39 -2.10 1.99
N ARG A 240 -14.84 -2.79 0.98
CA ARG A 240 -15.41 -2.82 -0.36
C ARG A 240 -16.86 -3.34 -0.38
N ASN A 241 -17.14 -4.40 0.37
CA ASN A 241 -18.49 -4.97 0.42
C ASN A 241 -19.49 -3.99 1.04
N ILE A 242 -19.11 -3.29 2.12
CA ILE A 242 -19.94 -2.25 2.75
C ILE A 242 -20.18 -1.10 1.77
N VAL A 243 -19.13 -0.62 1.08
CA VAL A 243 -19.25 0.46 0.10
C VAL A 243 -20.09 0.04 -1.11
N ALA A 244 -19.92 -1.20 -1.60
CA ALA A 244 -20.67 -1.70 -2.75
C ALA A 244 -22.16 -1.90 -2.41
N SER A 245 -22.48 -2.42 -1.22
CA SER A 245 -23.86 -2.56 -0.77
C SER A 245 -24.56 -1.21 -0.69
N ALA A 246 -23.90 -0.19 -0.14
CA ALA A 246 -24.47 1.16 -0.08
C ALA A 246 -24.82 1.71 -1.48
N ASN A 247 -23.94 1.52 -2.46
CA ASN A 247 -24.16 2.04 -3.82
C ASN A 247 -25.27 1.24 -4.57
N SER A 248 -25.47 -0.02 -4.26
CA SER A 248 -26.52 -0.85 -4.90
C SER A 248 -27.93 -0.45 -4.46
N PHE A 249 -28.08 0.23 -3.33
CA PHE A 249 -29.36 0.72 -2.84
C PHE A 249 -29.70 2.13 -3.34
N ASP A 250 -28.71 2.92 -3.76
CA ASP A 250 -28.94 4.26 -4.36
C ASP A 250 -29.68 4.18 -5.71
N ASP A 251 -29.62 3.00 -6.39
CA ASP A 251 -30.25 2.76 -7.69
C ASP A 251 -31.62 2.07 -7.57
N LEU A 252 -32.10 1.73 -6.38
CA LEU A 252 -33.37 1.03 -6.16
C LEU A 252 -34.51 1.99 -5.82
N ASP A 253 -35.66 1.78 -6.48
CA ASP A 253 -36.88 2.56 -6.24
C ASP A 253 -37.36 2.38 -4.79
N SER A 254 -37.84 3.46 -4.18
CA SER A 254 -38.22 3.53 -2.75
C SER A 254 -39.25 2.48 -2.33
N GLN A 255 -40.04 1.93 -3.27
CA GLN A 255 -41.00 0.87 -3.02
C GLN A 255 -40.36 -0.50 -2.86
N THR A 256 -39.23 -0.78 -3.57
CA THR A 256 -38.46 -2.01 -3.47
C THR A 256 -37.64 -2.10 -2.19
N LEU A 257 -37.28 -0.94 -1.61
CA LEU A 257 -36.53 -0.84 -0.35
C LEU A 257 -37.39 -1.23 0.88
N ALA A 258 -38.71 -1.03 0.80
CA ALA A 258 -39.62 -1.38 1.89
C ALA A 258 -39.80 -2.90 2.07
N ASP A 259 -39.56 -3.67 1.00
CA ASP A 259 -39.69 -5.13 0.99
C ASP A 259 -38.40 -5.89 1.31
N LEU A 260 -37.24 -5.14 1.41
CA LEU A 260 -35.96 -5.71 1.78
C LEU A 260 -35.73 -5.53 3.29
N GLU A 261 -35.74 -6.64 4.04
CA GLU A 261 -35.43 -6.67 5.50
C GLU A 261 -34.00 -6.15 5.85
N ALA A 262 -33.17 -5.80 4.88
CA ALA A 262 -31.83 -5.28 5.07
C ALA A 262 -31.78 -3.79 4.71
N ALA A 263 -31.90 -2.92 5.71
CA ALA A 263 -31.60 -1.51 5.52
C ALA A 263 -30.19 -1.31 4.95
N PRO A 264 -30.01 -0.37 3.97
CA PRO A 264 -28.69 -0.07 3.45
C PRO A 264 -27.75 0.34 4.59
N PRO A 265 -26.46 -0.01 4.52
CA PRO A 265 -25.52 0.46 5.53
C PRO A 265 -25.51 1.99 5.49
N ALA A 266 -25.84 2.61 6.63
CA ALA A 266 -25.88 4.03 6.80
C ALA A 266 -24.59 4.68 6.28
N GLN A 267 -24.67 5.87 5.71
CA GLN A 267 -23.51 6.61 5.19
C GLN A 267 -22.46 6.84 6.29
N SER A 268 -22.92 7.04 7.54
CA SER A 268 -22.06 7.08 8.72
C SER A 268 -21.26 5.77 8.93
N THR A 269 -21.90 4.61 8.72
CA THR A 269 -21.24 3.28 8.82
C THR A 269 -20.18 3.10 7.73
N LYS A 270 -20.45 3.54 6.51
CA LYS A 270 -19.47 3.57 5.41
C LYS A 270 -18.25 4.40 5.79
N SER A 271 -18.47 5.62 6.26
CA SER A 271 -17.40 6.55 6.70
C SER A 271 -16.62 6.00 7.90
N ALA A 272 -17.27 5.44 8.89
CA ALA A 272 -16.63 4.81 10.04
C ALA A 272 -15.77 3.60 9.62
N THR A 273 -16.22 2.80 8.65
CA THR A 273 -15.46 1.65 8.12
C THR A 273 -14.21 2.13 7.37
N ILE A 274 -14.30 3.22 6.59
CA ILE A 274 -13.15 3.82 5.93
C ILE A 274 -12.11 4.25 6.96
N ILE A 275 -12.53 4.91 8.05
CA ILE A 275 -11.62 5.35 9.11
C ILE A 275 -10.96 4.15 9.80
N ILE A 276 -11.75 3.16 10.20
CA ILE A 276 -11.22 1.95 10.84
C ILE A 276 -10.19 1.29 9.91
N SER A 277 -10.46 1.12 8.62
CA SER A 277 -9.55 0.43 7.69
C SER A 277 -8.28 1.23 7.36
N THR A 278 -8.32 2.57 7.42
CA THR A 278 -7.17 3.46 7.12
C THR A 278 -6.33 3.80 8.34
N LEU A 279 -6.91 3.81 9.53
CA LEU A 279 -6.24 4.23 10.77
C LEU A 279 -4.89 3.51 11.01
N PRO A 280 -4.76 2.17 10.86
CA PRO A 280 -3.48 1.50 11.11
C PRO A 280 -2.36 1.96 10.18
N ILE A 281 -2.64 2.21 8.89
CA ILE A 281 -1.62 2.68 7.96
C ILE A 281 -1.21 4.13 8.27
N LEU A 282 -2.16 4.97 8.69
CA LEU A 282 -1.87 6.34 9.12
C LEU A 282 -0.97 6.38 10.36
N ILE A 283 -1.17 5.46 11.31
CA ILE A 283 -0.32 5.35 12.52
C ILE A 283 1.09 4.89 12.15
N VAL A 284 1.22 3.96 11.23
CA VAL A 284 2.51 3.37 10.82
C VAL A 284 3.30 4.32 9.90
N TYR A 285 2.63 5.15 9.12
CA TYR A 285 3.24 6.04 8.11
C TYR A 285 4.38 6.93 8.64
N PRO A 286 4.27 7.65 9.77
CA PRO A 286 5.35 8.51 10.27
C PRO A 286 6.64 7.75 10.59
N PHE A 287 6.53 6.49 11.01
CA PHE A 287 7.69 5.64 11.31
C PHE A 287 8.41 5.19 10.04
N ILE A 288 7.67 5.04 8.94
CA ILE A 288 8.19 4.55 7.67
C ILE A 288 8.72 5.70 6.80
N GLN A 289 8.12 6.89 6.87
CA GLN A 289 8.46 8.07 6.08
C GLN A 289 9.96 8.42 6.13
N LYS A 290 10.61 8.25 7.28
CA LYS A 290 12.05 8.52 7.45
C LYS A 290 12.95 7.64 6.56
N TYR A 291 12.52 6.42 6.25
CA TYR A 291 13.25 5.50 5.37
C TYR A 291 13.01 5.83 3.90
N PHE A 292 11.78 6.22 3.55
CA PHE A 292 11.39 6.61 2.20
C PHE A 292 12.19 7.80 1.68
N VAL A 293 12.31 8.87 2.48
CA VAL A 293 13.08 10.07 2.11
C VAL A 293 14.55 9.75 1.83
N LYS A 294 15.15 8.82 2.58
CA LYS A 294 16.55 8.41 2.37
C LYS A 294 16.72 7.49 1.15
N GLY A 295 15.78 6.57 0.91
CA GLY A 295 15.88 5.59 -0.17
C GLY A 295 15.65 6.18 -1.57
N VAL A 296 14.69 7.09 -1.71
CA VAL A 296 14.40 7.75 -3.00
C VAL A 296 15.50 8.74 -3.38
N MET A 297 16.10 9.44 -2.41
CA MET A 297 17.18 10.41 -2.66
C MET A 297 18.47 9.76 -3.15
N VAL A 298 18.77 8.52 -2.76
CA VAL A 298 19.98 7.81 -3.21
C VAL A 298 19.91 7.44 -4.69
N GLY A 299 18.70 7.26 -5.26
CA GLY A 299 18.49 7.00 -6.69
C GLY A 299 18.49 8.23 -7.59
N SER A 300 18.28 9.44 -7.02
CA SER A 300 18.12 10.69 -7.78
C SER A 300 19.39 11.58 -7.80
N VAL A 301 20.40 11.29 -6.99
CA VAL A 301 21.67 12.07 -6.96
C VAL A 301 22.72 11.35 -7.81
N LYS A 302 22.53 11.34 -9.12
CA LYS A 302 23.56 11.21 -10.14
C LYS A 302 23.18 12.14 -11.29
N GLY A 303 23.49 13.41 -11.12
CA GLY A 303 23.69 14.40 -12.14
C GLY A 303 24.97 15.13 -11.78
#